data_38ca741e70b23a2aa2b4683ece5df985
#
_entry.id   38ca741e70b23a2aa2b4683ece5df985
#
_cell.length_a   1.000
_cell.length_b   1.000
_cell.length_c   1.000
_cell.angle_alpha   90.00
_cell.angle_beta   90.00
_cell.angle_gamma   90.00
#
_symmetry.space_group_name_H-M   'P 1'
#
loop_
_entity.id
_entity.type
_entity.pdbx_description
1 polymer ?
#
loop_
_entity_poly.entity_id
_entity_poly.type
_entity_poly.pdbx_seq_one_letter_code
_entity_poly.pdbx_strand_id
1 'polypeptide(L)'
;KYQVPHGADAAAMMQLTFGNDSRGINQTLTPSDLRIYAANVMAAQERFAGGITPRQVIDWSTDIDRQRATQQIHLAAVYQRKGGLLRYVTNAGPDSKDKRHFVRVQFLGWDAMMTGARDKGMASIKNRLANGKVRFDCDCGRHRYYYNYMAGVGNYHLGHKETRYPFIRNPSLTGIACKHVLRVMQVIQSPMGARYLLNEIKKDRSKQVEEQGRRVNTSQAELSQTLEQQQQTAHHRRNQVLATADRPGHQARMNREARKAAERMARQQAEQSSQAAAESARLARLGAALAAGVITQADYDRYK
;
A
#
# COMPACT_ATOMS: atom_id res chain seq x y z
N LYS A 1 -25.57 2.42 -8.98
CA LYS A 1 -25.10 1.13 -9.56
C LYS A 1 -25.16 1.29 -11.08
N TYR A 2 -24.03 1.62 -11.71
CA TYR A 2 -23.91 1.51 -13.16
C TYR A 2 -23.54 0.07 -13.47
N GLN A 3 -24.49 -0.70 -13.96
CA GLN A 3 -24.21 -1.96 -14.65
C GLN A 3 -23.69 -1.61 -16.04
N VAL A 4 -22.47 -2.07 -16.36
CA VAL A 4 -21.99 -2.07 -17.74
C VAL A 4 -22.89 -3.01 -18.51
N PRO A 5 -23.59 -2.58 -19.58
CA PRO A 5 -24.43 -3.48 -20.38
C PRO A 5 -23.53 -4.59 -20.95
N HIS A 6 -23.92 -5.84 -20.78
CA HIS A 6 -23.32 -6.96 -21.51
C HIS A 6 -23.46 -6.68 -23.02
N GLY A 7 -22.32 -6.55 -23.71
CA GLY A 7 -22.29 -6.30 -25.16
C GLY A 7 -22.14 -4.84 -25.58
N ALA A 8 -21.79 -3.93 -24.64
CA ALA A 8 -21.43 -2.57 -25.02
C ALA A 8 -20.17 -2.58 -25.90
N ASP A 9 -20.31 -2.08 -27.12
CA ASP A 9 -19.24 -1.86 -28.08
C ASP A 9 -18.12 -1.03 -27.41
N ALA A 10 -16.86 -1.39 -27.70
CA ALA A 10 -15.69 -0.66 -27.19
C ALA A 10 -15.76 0.85 -27.51
N ALA A 11 -16.40 1.25 -28.61
CA ALA A 11 -16.66 2.63 -28.98
C ALA A 11 -17.64 3.33 -28.03
N ALA A 12 -18.67 2.64 -27.55
CA ALA A 12 -19.61 3.20 -26.58
C ALA A 12 -18.96 3.34 -25.18
N MET A 13 -18.06 2.42 -24.83
CA MET A 13 -17.25 2.54 -23.60
C MET A 13 -16.26 3.71 -23.65
N MET A 14 -15.77 4.07 -24.84
CA MET A 14 -14.88 5.22 -25.03
C MET A 14 -15.58 6.57 -24.85
N GLN A 15 -16.90 6.64 -24.92
CA GLN A 15 -17.67 7.87 -24.69
C GLN A 15 -18.09 8.07 -23.24
N LEU A 16 -17.78 7.13 -22.34
CA LEU A 16 -18.03 7.31 -20.92
C LEU A 16 -17.09 8.40 -20.37
N THR A 17 -17.67 9.54 -20.04
CA THR A 17 -16.99 10.61 -19.32
C THR A 17 -16.73 10.18 -17.88
N PHE A 18 -15.46 10.09 -17.48
CA PHE A 18 -15.06 9.72 -16.12
C PHE A 18 -14.88 10.95 -15.27
N GLY A 19 -15.97 11.48 -14.75
CA GLY A 19 -15.97 12.52 -13.73
C GLY A 19 -15.30 13.83 -14.14
N ASN A 20 -15.59 14.89 -13.45
CA ASN A 20 -14.86 16.13 -13.55
C ASN A 20 -13.53 16.00 -12.79
N ASP A 21 -12.42 16.47 -13.35
CA ASP A 21 -11.24 16.74 -12.57
C ASP A 21 -11.54 17.86 -11.54
N SER A 22 -10.58 18.17 -10.68
CA SER A 22 -10.75 19.26 -9.68
C SER A 22 -11.04 20.64 -10.29
N ARG A 23 -10.95 20.79 -11.62
CA ARG A 23 -11.22 21.99 -12.42
C ARG A 23 -12.54 21.90 -13.19
N GLY A 24 -13.29 20.81 -13.06
CA GLY A 24 -14.56 20.60 -13.75
C GLY A 24 -14.44 20.13 -15.21
N ILE A 25 -13.25 19.69 -15.65
CA ILE A 25 -13.01 19.21 -17.01
C ILE A 25 -13.41 17.73 -17.12
N ASN A 26 -14.33 17.44 -18.03
CA ASN A 26 -14.69 16.07 -18.36
C ASN A 26 -13.51 15.40 -19.11
N GLN A 27 -12.99 14.31 -18.54
CA GLN A 27 -11.96 13.51 -19.20
C GLN A 27 -12.60 12.35 -19.98
N THR A 28 -12.32 12.27 -21.27
CA THR A 28 -12.69 11.15 -22.12
C THR A 28 -11.53 10.16 -22.17
N LEU A 29 -11.79 8.88 -21.89
CA LEU A 29 -10.79 7.84 -22.05
C LEU A 29 -10.43 7.62 -23.50
N THR A 30 -9.14 7.57 -23.78
CA THR A 30 -8.59 7.19 -25.08
C THR A 30 -8.23 5.70 -25.12
N PRO A 31 -8.11 5.08 -26.31
CA PRO A 31 -7.60 3.71 -26.42
C PRO A 31 -6.21 3.52 -25.80
N SER A 32 -5.36 4.54 -25.85
CA SER A 32 -4.05 4.51 -25.20
C SER A 32 -4.16 4.47 -23.69
N ASP A 33 -5.09 5.20 -23.08
CA ASP A 33 -5.33 5.15 -21.66
C ASP A 33 -5.76 3.74 -21.20
N LEU A 34 -6.62 3.10 -21.98
CA LEU A 34 -7.05 1.72 -21.69
C LEU A 34 -5.90 0.72 -21.74
N ARG A 35 -4.98 0.86 -22.69
CA ARG A 35 -3.77 0.02 -22.77
C ARG A 35 -2.85 0.23 -21.58
N ILE A 36 -2.62 1.49 -21.18
CA ILE A 36 -1.83 1.84 -19.99
C ILE A 36 -2.46 1.25 -18.74
N TYR A 37 -3.79 1.34 -18.60
CA TYR A 37 -4.48 0.77 -17.45
C TYR A 37 -4.39 -0.75 -17.41
N ALA A 38 -4.55 -1.42 -18.54
CA ALA A 38 -4.38 -2.87 -18.64
C ALA A 38 -2.95 -3.29 -18.25
N ALA A 39 -1.94 -2.62 -18.76
CA ALA A 39 -0.54 -2.87 -18.42
C ALA A 39 -0.25 -2.66 -16.92
N ASN A 40 -0.79 -1.58 -16.32
CA ASN A 40 -0.66 -1.32 -14.89
C ASN A 40 -1.32 -2.40 -14.03
N VAL A 41 -2.48 -2.91 -14.45
CA VAL A 41 -3.17 -4.01 -13.75
C VAL A 41 -2.36 -5.29 -13.83
N MET A 42 -1.85 -5.66 -15.01
CA MET A 42 -1.00 -6.84 -15.18
C MET A 42 0.26 -6.76 -14.34
N ALA A 43 0.98 -5.63 -14.39
CA ALA A 43 2.17 -5.41 -13.58
C ALA A 43 1.89 -5.49 -12.08
N ALA A 44 0.73 -4.99 -11.62
CA ALA A 44 0.32 -5.11 -10.23
C ALA A 44 0.00 -6.57 -9.85
N GLN A 45 -0.65 -7.35 -10.73
CA GLN A 45 -0.94 -8.77 -10.49
C GLN A 45 0.35 -9.60 -10.37
N GLU A 46 1.30 -9.41 -11.27
CA GLU A 46 2.61 -10.08 -11.22
C GLU A 46 3.37 -9.73 -9.95
N ARG A 47 3.43 -8.45 -9.63
CA ARG A 47 4.13 -7.94 -8.44
C ARG A 47 3.63 -8.55 -7.14
N PHE A 48 2.33 -8.80 -7.03
CA PHE A 48 1.68 -9.29 -5.81
C PHE A 48 1.28 -10.77 -5.89
N ALA A 49 1.77 -11.52 -6.87
CA ALA A 49 1.53 -12.95 -6.96
C ALA A 49 1.87 -13.63 -5.62
N GLY A 50 0.87 -14.24 -5.01
CA GLY A 50 0.99 -14.91 -3.72
C GLY A 50 0.87 -14.02 -2.47
N GLY A 51 0.39 -12.77 -2.55
CA GLY A 51 0.06 -11.87 -1.43
C GLY A 51 1.21 -10.94 -1.00
N ILE A 52 1.03 -10.21 0.08
CA ILE A 52 1.95 -9.17 0.54
C ILE A 52 2.35 -9.36 2.01
N THR A 53 3.61 -9.06 2.36
CA THR A 53 4.09 -9.08 3.75
C THR A 53 4.03 -7.69 4.37
N PRO A 54 3.98 -7.55 5.72
CA PRO A 54 4.02 -6.25 6.38
C PRO A 54 5.22 -5.40 5.97
N ARG A 55 6.38 -6.02 5.73
CA ARG A 55 7.59 -5.34 5.25
C ARG A 55 7.40 -4.76 3.86
N GLN A 56 6.89 -5.57 2.93
CA GLN A 56 6.61 -5.09 1.58
C GLN A 56 5.58 -3.96 1.53
N VAL A 57 4.57 -3.99 2.44
CA VAL A 57 3.61 -2.87 2.56
C VAL A 57 4.33 -1.57 2.89
N ILE A 58 5.30 -1.61 3.81
CA ILE A 58 6.08 -0.42 4.18
C ILE A 58 7.00 0.01 3.04
N ASP A 59 7.78 -0.93 2.49
CA ASP A 59 8.84 -0.64 1.52
C ASP A 59 8.29 -0.16 0.17
N TRP A 60 7.13 -0.68 -0.27
CA TRP A 60 6.52 -0.36 -1.56
C TRP A 60 5.47 0.75 -1.52
N SER A 61 5.19 1.30 -0.36
CA SER A 61 4.34 2.49 -0.24
C SER A 61 5.07 3.76 -0.63
N THR A 62 4.31 4.79 -1.02
CA THR A 62 4.88 6.08 -1.42
C THR A 62 5.60 6.77 -0.26
N ASP A 63 6.64 7.55 -0.56
CA ASP A 63 7.38 8.32 0.45
C ASP A 63 6.47 9.26 1.23
N ILE A 64 5.53 9.90 0.54
CA ILE A 64 4.54 10.79 1.16
C ILE A 64 3.71 10.06 2.21
N ASP A 65 3.22 8.84 1.91
CA ASP A 65 2.41 8.09 2.87
C ASP A 65 3.27 7.56 4.03
N ARG A 66 4.54 7.18 3.77
CA ARG A 66 5.50 6.81 4.82
C ARG A 66 5.80 7.97 5.77
N GLN A 67 6.06 9.16 5.23
CA GLN A 67 6.28 10.36 6.03
C GLN A 67 5.04 10.72 6.86
N ARG A 68 3.85 10.73 6.23
CA ARG A 68 2.59 10.97 6.94
C ARG A 68 2.31 9.93 8.02
N ALA A 69 2.65 8.67 7.79
CA ALA A 69 2.50 7.61 8.79
C ALA A 69 3.36 7.88 10.02
N THR A 70 4.59 8.37 9.83
CA THR A 70 5.52 8.67 10.92
C THR A 70 5.18 9.98 11.63
N GLN A 71 4.81 11.02 10.89
CA GLN A 71 4.60 12.36 11.43
C GLN A 71 3.21 12.59 12.01
N GLN A 72 2.18 11.95 11.44
CA GLN A 72 0.78 12.25 11.75
C GLN A 72 0.09 11.13 12.54
N ILE A 73 0.54 9.87 12.40
CA ILE A 73 -0.11 8.75 13.05
C ILE A 73 0.78 8.22 14.18
N HIS A 74 0.42 8.57 15.40
CA HIS A 74 1.21 8.24 16.58
C HIS A 74 0.68 7.01 17.32
N LEU A 75 -0.62 6.73 17.17
CA LEU A 75 -1.31 5.69 17.88
C LEU A 75 -1.70 4.55 16.92
N ALA A 76 -1.45 3.31 17.33
CA ALA A 76 -2.00 2.12 16.69
C ALA A 76 -2.07 1.00 17.76
N ALA A 77 -3.27 0.67 18.19
CA ALA A 77 -3.51 -0.33 19.23
C ALA A 77 -4.57 -1.33 18.76
N VAL A 78 -4.41 -2.59 19.15
CA VAL A 78 -5.42 -3.62 18.90
C VAL A 78 -6.57 -3.43 19.89
N TYR A 79 -7.77 -3.26 19.39
CA TYR A 79 -8.97 -3.17 20.21
C TYR A 79 -9.82 -4.45 20.18
N GLN A 80 -9.65 -5.25 19.13
CA GLN A 80 -10.37 -6.52 19.00
C GLN A 80 -9.56 -7.51 18.16
N ARG A 81 -9.66 -8.78 18.50
CA ARG A 81 -9.05 -9.88 17.75
C ARG A 81 -10.04 -11.05 17.61
N LYS A 82 -9.96 -11.76 16.49
CA LYS A 82 -10.60 -13.06 16.27
C LYS A 82 -9.65 -13.94 15.47
N GLY A 83 -8.98 -14.89 16.12
CA GLY A 83 -7.89 -15.65 15.52
C GLY A 83 -6.84 -14.70 14.92
N GLY A 84 -6.44 -14.92 13.68
CA GLY A 84 -5.48 -14.08 12.94
C GLY A 84 -6.03 -12.76 12.42
N LEU A 85 -7.33 -12.46 12.62
CA LEU A 85 -7.90 -11.16 12.27
C LEU A 85 -7.77 -10.19 13.44
N LEU A 86 -6.94 -9.18 13.28
CA LEU A 86 -6.74 -8.11 14.24
C LEU A 86 -7.39 -6.82 13.76
N ARG A 87 -8.04 -6.11 14.67
CA ARG A 87 -8.63 -4.80 14.45
C ARG A 87 -7.90 -3.78 15.28
N TYR A 88 -7.27 -2.83 14.58
CA TYR A 88 -6.52 -1.75 15.17
C TYR A 88 -7.33 -0.45 15.13
N VAL A 89 -7.17 0.36 16.17
CA VAL A 89 -7.58 1.76 16.18
C VAL A 89 -6.33 2.62 16.05
N THR A 90 -6.40 3.66 15.21
CA THR A 90 -5.36 4.67 15.03
C THR A 90 -5.94 6.06 15.26
N ASN A 91 -5.11 7.05 15.60
CA ASN A 91 -5.54 8.43 15.48
C ASN A 91 -5.68 8.80 14.00
N ALA A 92 -6.52 9.78 13.72
CA ALA A 92 -6.63 10.39 12.40
C ALA A 92 -5.52 11.45 12.19
N GLY A 93 -5.32 11.87 10.96
CA GLY A 93 -4.41 12.99 10.66
C GLY A 93 -5.04 14.34 11.05
N PRO A 94 -4.22 15.42 11.10
CA PRO A 94 -4.67 16.73 11.55
C PRO A 94 -5.82 17.31 10.71
N ASP A 95 -5.85 17.01 9.42
CA ASP A 95 -6.86 17.53 8.49
C ASP A 95 -8.10 16.62 8.37
N SER A 96 -8.23 15.63 9.22
CA SER A 96 -9.36 14.68 9.18
C SER A 96 -10.55 15.20 9.98
N LYS A 97 -11.76 15.00 9.44
CA LYS A 97 -12.99 15.22 10.20
C LYS A 97 -13.21 14.16 11.28
N ASP A 98 -12.65 12.96 11.07
CA ASP A 98 -12.72 11.87 12.03
C ASP A 98 -11.62 12.02 13.07
N LYS A 99 -11.88 11.57 14.30
CA LYS A 99 -10.88 11.55 15.38
C LYS A 99 -10.01 10.29 15.32
N ARG A 100 -10.54 9.20 14.78
CA ARG A 100 -9.91 7.87 14.74
C ARG A 100 -10.22 7.18 13.43
N HIS A 101 -9.32 6.26 13.04
CA HIS A 101 -9.55 5.32 11.94
C HIS A 101 -9.33 3.88 12.40
N PHE A 102 -10.03 2.96 11.73
CA PHE A 102 -9.97 1.55 12.04
C PHE A 102 -9.28 0.79 10.91
N VAL A 103 -8.26 0.02 11.29
CA VAL A 103 -7.49 -0.81 10.36
C VAL A 103 -7.71 -2.27 10.72
N ARG A 104 -8.07 -3.07 9.74
CA ARG A 104 -8.20 -4.53 9.85
C ARG A 104 -7.00 -5.18 9.21
N VAL A 105 -6.39 -6.15 9.89
CA VAL A 105 -5.27 -6.94 9.36
C VAL A 105 -5.54 -8.41 9.62
N GLN A 106 -5.52 -9.22 8.58
CA GLN A 106 -5.64 -10.68 8.64
C GLN A 106 -4.29 -11.30 8.34
N PHE A 107 -3.75 -12.06 9.29
CA PHE A 107 -2.56 -12.88 9.09
C PHE A 107 -2.95 -14.21 8.46
N LEU A 108 -2.50 -14.48 7.23
CA LEU A 108 -2.90 -15.66 6.48
C LEU A 108 -2.28 -16.95 7.04
N GLY A 109 -1.12 -16.85 7.66
CA GLY A 109 -0.41 -17.98 8.27
C GLY A 109 -0.77 -18.23 9.75
N TRP A 110 -1.82 -17.58 10.29
CA TRP A 110 -2.14 -17.67 11.73
C TRP A 110 -2.41 -19.11 12.17
N ASP A 111 -3.26 -19.85 11.46
CA ASP A 111 -3.61 -21.21 11.81
C ASP A 111 -2.41 -22.17 11.77
N ALA A 112 -1.52 -21.99 10.79
CA ALA A 112 -0.27 -22.74 10.73
C ALA A 112 0.67 -22.42 11.91
N MET A 113 0.59 -21.22 12.49
CA MET A 113 1.31 -20.86 13.72
C MET A 113 0.65 -21.48 14.95
N MET A 114 -0.67 -21.67 14.94
CA MET A 114 -1.41 -22.31 16.02
C MET A 114 -1.17 -23.82 16.07
N THR A 115 -1.17 -24.49 14.92
CA THR A 115 -1.06 -25.95 14.81
C THR A 115 0.39 -26.46 14.70
N GLY A 116 1.33 -25.57 14.32
CA GLY A 116 2.75 -25.92 14.16
C GLY A 116 3.36 -26.44 15.46
N ALA A 117 4.31 -27.40 15.33
CA ALA A 117 4.97 -28.08 16.44
C ALA A 117 5.32 -27.11 17.59
N ARG A 118 4.95 -27.48 18.82
CA ARG A 118 5.18 -26.67 20.04
C ARG A 118 6.65 -26.28 20.24
N ASP A 119 7.57 -27.02 19.61
CA ASP A 119 9.03 -26.88 19.74
C ASP A 119 9.66 -25.86 18.79
N LYS A 120 8.88 -25.24 17.88
CA LYS A 120 9.45 -24.15 17.06
C LYS A 120 9.54 -22.90 17.93
N GLY A 121 10.75 -22.62 18.36
CA GLY A 121 11.08 -21.55 19.29
C GLY A 121 10.53 -20.18 18.86
N MET A 122 10.47 -19.25 19.82
CA MET A 122 9.94 -17.87 19.69
C MET A 122 10.49 -17.11 18.47
N ALA A 123 11.74 -17.38 18.08
CA ALA A 123 12.37 -16.78 16.91
C ALA A 123 11.67 -17.16 15.60
N SER A 124 11.26 -18.43 15.44
CA SER A 124 10.54 -18.90 14.25
C SER A 124 9.14 -18.25 14.12
N ILE A 125 8.41 -18.12 15.21
CA ILE A 125 7.09 -17.48 15.20
C ILE A 125 7.24 -15.99 14.90
N LYS A 126 8.22 -15.31 15.50
CA LYS A 126 8.53 -13.91 15.24
C LYS A 126 8.85 -13.68 13.76
N ASN A 127 9.67 -14.55 13.16
CA ASN A 127 10.00 -14.48 11.75
C ASN A 127 8.77 -14.71 10.86
N ARG A 128 7.90 -15.67 11.21
CA ARG A 128 6.64 -15.90 10.48
C ARG A 128 5.65 -14.73 10.58
N LEU A 129 5.60 -14.04 11.72
CA LEU A 129 4.78 -12.83 11.88
C LEU A 129 5.33 -11.68 11.04
N ALA A 130 6.66 -11.51 11.00
CA ALA A 130 7.30 -10.44 10.25
C ALA A 130 7.24 -10.64 8.73
N ASN A 131 7.40 -11.89 8.27
CA ASN A 131 7.49 -12.24 6.85
C ASN A 131 6.24 -12.99 6.33
N GLY A 132 5.25 -13.23 7.21
CA GLY A 132 3.99 -13.84 6.83
C GLY A 132 3.13 -12.90 5.99
N LYS A 133 2.35 -13.49 5.09
CA LYS A 133 1.45 -12.73 4.23
C LYS A 133 0.24 -12.24 5.01
N VAL A 134 -0.19 -11.03 4.66
CA VAL A 134 -1.34 -10.38 5.27
C VAL A 134 -2.32 -9.88 4.22
N ARG A 135 -3.58 -9.75 4.64
CA ARG A 135 -4.60 -8.94 4.00
C ARG A 135 -4.96 -7.80 4.93
N PHE A 136 -5.33 -6.67 4.38
CA PHE A 136 -5.69 -5.53 5.20
C PHE A 136 -6.76 -4.65 4.56
N ASP A 137 -7.35 -3.80 5.39
CA ASP A 137 -8.30 -2.78 5.01
C ASP A 137 -8.24 -1.61 6.00
N CYS A 138 -8.67 -0.43 5.55
CA CYS A 138 -8.78 0.76 6.37
C CYS A 138 -10.01 1.56 5.93
N ASP A 139 -10.75 2.11 6.89
CA ASP A 139 -11.95 2.91 6.65
C ASP A 139 -11.68 4.32 6.11
N CYS A 140 -10.42 4.78 6.10
CA CYS A 140 -10.09 6.12 5.64
C CYS A 140 -10.30 6.31 4.13
N GLY A 141 -10.67 7.53 3.72
CA GLY A 141 -10.90 7.88 2.32
C GLY A 141 -9.70 7.62 1.40
N ARG A 142 -8.45 7.81 1.91
CA ARG A 142 -7.26 7.52 1.09
C ARG A 142 -7.11 6.03 0.78
N HIS A 143 -7.38 5.14 1.74
CA HIS A 143 -7.38 3.70 1.44
C HIS A 143 -8.48 3.39 0.43
N ARG A 144 -9.70 3.84 0.71
CA ARG A 144 -10.89 3.53 -0.09
C ARG A 144 -10.75 3.96 -1.55
N TYR A 145 -10.26 5.18 -1.80
CA TYR A 145 -10.28 5.78 -3.15
C TYR A 145 -8.94 5.69 -3.90
N TYR A 146 -7.82 5.35 -3.20
CA TYR A 146 -6.50 5.24 -3.83
C TYR A 146 -6.00 3.81 -3.91
N TYR A 147 -6.21 3.01 -2.84
CA TYR A 147 -5.49 1.76 -2.67
C TYR A 147 -6.37 0.51 -2.71
N ASN A 148 -7.67 0.61 -2.46
CA ASN A 148 -8.54 -0.56 -2.35
C ASN A 148 -8.67 -1.33 -3.68
N TYR A 149 -8.70 -0.61 -4.82
CA TYR A 149 -8.67 -1.27 -6.14
C TYR A 149 -7.39 -2.10 -6.30
N MET A 150 -6.22 -1.50 -6.03
CA MET A 150 -4.94 -2.21 -6.11
C MET A 150 -4.85 -3.38 -5.13
N ALA A 151 -5.38 -3.22 -3.92
CA ALA A 151 -5.47 -4.31 -2.95
C ALA A 151 -6.32 -5.47 -3.48
N GLY A 152 -7.39 -5.17 -4.23
CA GLY A 152 -8.23 -6.15 -4.91
C GLY A 152 -7.50 -6.89 -6.04
N VAL A 153 -6.78 -6.16 -6.88
CA VAL A 153 -5.97 -6.70 -8.00
C VAL A 153 -4.82 -7.56 -7.47
N GLY A 154 -4.13 -7.09 -6.43
CA GLY A 154 -3.00 -7.78 -5.80
C GLY A 154 -3.38 -8.86 -4.79
N ASN A 155 -4.67 -9.14 -4.62
CA ASN A 155 -5.19 -10.17 -3.71
C ASN A 155 -4.78 -10.02 -2.23
N TYR A 156 -4.56 -8.78 -1.77
CA TYR A 156 -4.30 -8.47 -0.37
C TYR A 156 -5.39 -7.61 0.30
N HIS A 157 -6.53 -7.42 -0.38
CA HIS A 157 -7.68 -6.74 0.21
C HIS A 157 -8.35 -7.57 1.31
N LEU A 158 -9.00 -6.88 2.24
CA LEU A 158 -9.82 -7.47 3.29
C LEU A 158 -11.20 -6.78 3.30
N GLY A 159 -12.27 -7.58 3.15
CA GLY A 159 -13.63 -7.05 3.08
C GLY A 159 -14.08 -6.70 1.67
N HIS A 160 -14.74 -5.56 1.49
CA HIS A 160 -15.28 -5.16 0.20
C HIS A 160 -14.17 -4.84 -0.81
N LYS A 161 -14.21 -5.50 -1.96
CA LYS A 161 -13.29 -5.27 -3.06
C LYS A 161 -13.80 -4.12 -3.92
N GLU A 162 -12.96 -3.10 -4.13
CA GLU A 162 -13.24 -2.06 -5.11
C GLU A 162 -12.98 -2.59 -6.52
N THR A 163 -13.95 -2.45 -7.39
CA THR A 163 -13.88 -2.91 -8.78
C THR A 163 -13.66 -1.76 -9.77
N ARG A 164 -13.83 -0.51 -9.34
CA ARG A 164 -13.63 0.66 -10.18
C ARG A 164 -12.18 1.06 -10.21
N TYR A 165 -11.61 1.18 -11.40
CA TYR A 165 -10.25 1.68 -11.59
C TYR A 165 -10.14 3.14 -11.07
N PRO A 166 -9.12 3.49 -10.31
CA PRO A 166 -9.00 4.82 -9.70
C PRO A 166 -8.39 5.85 -10.66
N PHE A 167 -9.05 6.13 -11.79
CA PHE A 167 -8.58 7.00 -12.87
C PHE A 167 -8.12 8.38 -12.40
N ILE A 168 -8.86 8.99 -11.47
CA ILE A 168 -8.60 10.37 -11.01
C ILE A 168 -7.58 10.37 -9.86
N ARG A 169 -7.68 9.38 -8.97
CA ARG A 169 -6.95 9.41 -7.69
C ARG A 169 -5.60 8.69 -7.75
N ASN A 170 -5.52 7.59 -8.49
CA ASN A 170 -4.32 6.77 -8.61
C ASN A 170 -4.24 6.08 -9.98
N PRO A 171 -4.16 6.83 -11.09
CA PRO A 171 -4.19 6.26 -12.44
C PRO A 171 -3.01 5.33 -12.74
N SER A 172 -1.87 5.56 -12.10
CA SER A 172 -0.65 4.73 -12.29
C SER A 172 -0.55 3.58 -11.31
N LEU A 173 -1.56 3.34 -10.48
CA LEU A 173 -1.59 2.31 -9.43
C LEU A 173 -0.33 2.30 -8.55
N THR A 174 0.14 3.48 -8.16
CA THR A 174 1.34 3.65 -7.35
C THR A 174 1.04 3.54 -5.84
N GLY A 175 2.03 3.07 -5.08
CA GLY A 175 1.92 2.88 -3.64
C GLY A 175 1.06 1.68 -3.26
N ILE A 176 0.96 1.37 -1.99
CA ILE A 176 0.33 0.15 -1.48
C ILE A 176 -0.73 0.46 -0.43
N ALA A 177 -0.44 1.38 0.48
CA ALA A 177 -1.23 1.59 1.67
C ALA A 177 -1.26 3.04 2.14
N CYS A 178 -2.34 3.41 2.83
CA CYS A 178 -2.48 4.71 3.47
C CYS A 178 -1.64 4.79 4.75
N LYS A 179 -1.44 6.00 5.24
CA LYS A 179 -0.67 6.29 6.47
C LYS A 179 -1.12 5.47 7.70
N HIS A 180 -2.41 5.18 7.86
CA HIS A 180 -2.94 4.40 8.99
C HIS A 180 -2.52 2.93 8.91
N VAL A 181 -2.67 2.30 7.74
CA VAL A 181 -2.18 0.94 7.49
C VAL A 181 -0.67 0.86 7.68
N LEU A 182 0.09 1.82 7.14
CA LEU A 182 1.54 1.88 7.31
C LEU A 182 1.95 1.95 8.77
N ARG A 183 1.27 2.77 9.58
CA ARG A 183 1.53 2.83 11.02
C ARG A 183 1.28 1.50 11.71
N VAL A 184 0.19 0.83 11.36
CA VAL A 184 -0.11 -0.52 11.89
C VAL A 184 0.96 -1.52 11.48
N MET A 185 1.42 -1.52 10.22
CA MET A 185 2.50 -2.39 9.76
C MET A 185 3.83 -2.12 10.49
N GLN A 186 4.14 -0.86 10.76
CA GLN A 186 5.31 -0.49 11.59
C GLN A 186 5.19 -1.03 13.03
N VAL A 187 3.99 -0.96 13.63
CA VAL A 187 3.76 -1.53 14.97
C VAL A 187 3.89 -3.05 14.94
N ILE A 188 3.34 -3.74 13.95
CA ILE A 188 3.49 -5.20 13.78
C ILE A 188 4.97 -5.59 13.68
N GLN A 189 5.78 -4.81 12.97
CA GLN A 189 7.23 -5.04 12.81
C GLN A 189 8.04 -4.62 14.04
N SER A 190 7.47 -3.86 14.97
CA SER A 190 8.18 -3.38 16.16
C SER A 190 8.36 -4.51 17.19
N PRO A 191 9.37 -4.41 18.07
CA PRO A 191 9.55 -5.37 19.17
C PRO A 191 8.31 -5.48 20.07
N MET A 192 7.62 -4.37 20.32
CA MET A 192 6.40 -4.33 21.14
C MET A 192 5.24 -5.08 20.46
N GLY A 193 5.00 -4.80 19.17
CA GLY A 193 3.97 -5.49 18.40
C GLY A 193 4.24 -6.98 18.26
N ALA A 194 5.50 -7.36 17.98
CA ALA A 194 5.90 -8.75 17.92
C ALA A 194 5.69 -9.47 19.26
N ARG A 195 6.02 -8.84 20.39
CA ARG A 195 5.81 -9.39 21.73
C ARG A 195 4.31 -9.58 22.02
N TYR A 196 3.49 -8.59 21.69
CA TYR A 196 2.04 -8.69 21.82
C TYR A 196 1.50 -9.90 21.05
N LEU A 197 1.81 -10.00 19.75
CA LEU A 197 1.34 -11.10 18.89
C LEU A 197 1.80 -12.47 19.39
N LEU A 198 3.03 -12.58 19.86
CA LEU A 198 3.55 -13.80 20.44
C LEU A 198 2.80 -14.23 21.71
N ASN A 199 2.49 -13.28 22.57
CA ASN A 199 1.71 -13.55 23.78
C ASN A 199 0.29 -14.01 23.44
N GLU A 200 -0.33 -13.41 22.43
CA GLU A 200 -1.67 -13.80 21.97
C GLU A 200 -1.67 -15.20 21.33
N ILE A 201 -0.66 -15.56 20.57
CA ILE A 201 -0.48 -16.92 20.03
C ILE A 201 -0.31 -17.92 21.18
N LYS A 202 0.49 -17.61 22.19
CA LYS A 202 0.65 -18.47 23.36
C LYS A 202 -0.66 -18.68 24.10
N LYS A 203 -1.39 -17.59 24.35
CA LYS A 203 -2.71 -17.67 25.00
C LYS A 203 -3.69 -18.52 24.21
N ASP A 204 -3.74 -18.37 22.88
CA ASP A 204 -4.63 -19.17 22.04
C ASP A 204 -4.21 -20.65 22.02
N ARG A 205 -2.92 -20.96 21.99
CA ARG A 205 -2.40 -22.33 22.06
C ARG A 205 -2.72 -23.03 23.41
N SER A 206 -2.87 -22.26 24.49
CA SER A 206 -3.21 -22.81 25.81
C SER A 206 -4.70 -23.07 25.99
N LYS A 207 -5.54 -22.56 25.10
CA LYS A 207 -6.99 -22.76 25.13
C LYS A 207 -7.37 -24.11 24.50
N GLN A 208 -8.53 -24.62 24.92
CA GLN A 208 -9.13 -25.75 24.24
C GLN A 208 -9.46 -25.39 22.79
N VAL A 209 -9.45 -26.37 21.90
CA VAL A 209 -9.65 -26.18 20.46
C VAL A 209 -10.96 -25.42 20.16
N GLU A 210 -12.01 -25.70 20.92
CA GLU A 210 -13.32 -25.06 20.79
C GLU A 210 -13.32 -23.56 21.12
N GLU A 211 -12.38 -23.11 21.96
CA GLU A 211 -12.23 -21.71 22.34
C GLU A 211 -11.27 -20.92 21.43
N GLN A 212 -10.49 -21.66 20.63
CA GLN A 212 -9.57 -21.04 19.70
C GLN A 212 -10.36 -20.29 18.62
N GLY A 213 -9.96 -19.05 18.34
CA GLY A 213 -10.63 -18.23 17.35
C GLY A 213 -11.88 -17.49 17.85
N ARG A 214 -12.28 -17.62 19.12
CA ARG A 214 -13.30 -16.73 19.71
C ARG A 214 -12.87 -15.28 19.67
N ARG A 215 -13.85 -14.40 19.59
CA ARG A 215 -13.61 -12.94 19.60
C ARG A 215 -13.09 -12.52 20.99
N VAL A 216 -11.96 -11.84 21.00
CA VAL A 216 -11.36 -11.24 22.19
C VAL A 216 -11.38 -9.73 22.01
N ASN A 217 -12.00 -9.02 22.92
CA ASN A 217 -11.98 -7.57 22.98
C ASN A 217 -10.91 -7.14 23.99
N THR A 218 -10.10 -6.16 23.61
CA THR A 218 -9.19 -5.50 24.56
C THR A 218 -10.03 -4.68 25.53
N SER A 219 -9.77 -4.79 26.81
CA SER A 219 -10.48 -3.98 27.80
C SER A 219 -10.23 -2.49 27.59
N GLN A 220 -11.19 -1.66 27.98
CA GLN A 220 -11.07 -0.20 27.85
C GLN A 220 -9.84 0.32 28.60
N ALA A 221 -9.52 -0.26 29.76
CA ALA A 221 -8.35 0.11 30.55
C ALA A 221 -7.04 -0.23 29.84
N GLU A 222 -6.88 -1.47 29.31
CA GLU A 222 -5.70 -1.88 28.55
C GLU A 222 -5.51 -1.05 27.29
N LEU A 223 -6.62 -0.75 26.59
CA LEU A 223 -6.57 0.08 25.38
C LEU A 223 -6.11 1.50 25.74
N SER A 224 -6.67 2.12 26.78
CA SER A 224 -6.29 3.46 27.23
C SER A 224 -4.82 3.50 27.64
N GLN A 225 -4.37 2.54 28.44
CA GLN A 225 -2.97 2.43 28.85
C GLN A 225 -2.02 2.29 27.65
N THR A 226 -2.37 1.45 26.67
CA THR A 226 -1.56 1.28 25.45
C THR A 226 -1.48 2.59 24.65
N LEU A 227 -2.59 3.29 24.52
CA LEU A 227 -2.66 4.57 23.80
C LEU A 227 -1.85 5.65 24.51
N GLU A 228 -1.93 5.75 25.82
CA GLU A 228 -1.15 6.69 26.64
C GLU A 228 0.35 6.43 26.51
N GLN A 229 0.78 5.16 26.63
CA GLN A 229 2.20 4.80 26.44
C GLN A 229 2.72 5.17 25.06
N GLN A 230 1.92 4.92 24.01
CA GLN A 230 2.30 5.30 22.65
C GLN A 230 2.36 6.82 22.48
N GLN A 231 1.45 7.56 23.09
CA GLN A 231 1.44 9.01 23.05
C GLN A 231 2.67 9.61 23.76
N GLN A 232 3.01 9.12 24.94
CA GLN A 232 4.20 9.51 25.69
C GLN A 232 5.48 9.22 24.87
N THR A 233 5.57 8.04 24.28
CA THR A 233 6.70 7.66 23.42
C THR A 233 6.80 8.56 22.18
N ALA A 234 5.68 8.89 21.56
CA ALA A 234 5.63 9.79 20.41
C ALA A 234 6.07 11.21 20.78
N HIS A 235 5.63 11.72 21.92
CA HIS A 235 6.05 13.02 22.46
C HIS A 235 7.56 13.07 22.73
N HIS A 236 8.09 12.03 23.37
CA HIS A 236 9.53 11.91 23.65
C HIS A 236 10.36 11.87 22.35
N ARG A 237 9.94 11.09 21.35
CA ARG A 237 10.60 11.05 20.02
C ARG A 237 10.54 12.39 19.31
N ARG A 238 9.42 13.11 19.39
CA ARG A 238 9.28 14.44 18.80
C ARG A 238 10.27 15.41 19.43
N ASN A 239 10.40 15.41 20.74
CA ASN A 239 11.36 16.25 21.44
C ASN A 239 12.82 15.90 21.10
N GLN A 240 13.14 14.60 20.96
CA GLN A 240 14.46 14.17 20.49
C GLN A 240 14.76 14.64 19.06
N VAL A 241 13.76 14.55 18.15
CA VAL A 241 13.91 15.03 16.76
C VAL A 241 14.14 16.53 16.73
N LEU A 242 13.38 17.31 17.51
CA LEU A 242 13.59 18.76 17.63
C LEU A 242 15.00 19.07 18.16
N ALA A 243 15.41 18.44 19.26
CA ALA A 243 16.75 18.61 19.82
C ALA A 243 17.87 18.20 18.84
N THR A 244 17.61 17.25 17.94
CA THR A 244 18.57 16.83 16.91
C THR A 244 18.57 17.81 15.73
N ALA A 245 17.43 18.38 15.39
CA ALA A 245 17.32 19.39 14.33
C ALA A 245 18.11 20.68 14.66
N ASP A 246 18.19 21.02 15.94
CA ASP A 246 18.93 22.20 16.42
C ASP A 246 20.46 21.97 16.50
N ARG A 247 20.96 20.76 16.21
CA ARG A 247 22.39 20.49 16.21
C ARG A 247 23.10 21.17 15.04
N PRO A 248 24.26 21.79 15.26
CA PRO A 248 25.06 22.35 14.18
C PRO A 248 25.35 21.32 13.09
N GLY A 249 25.10 21.69 11.83
CA GLY A 249 25.30 20.81 10.68
C GLY A 249 24.11 19.90 10.30
N HIS A 250 23.05 19.80 11.09
CA HIS A 250 21.86 19.00 10.73
C HIS A 250 21.20 19.54 9.47
N GLN A 251 20.99 20.85 9.36
CA GLN A 251 20.41 21.49 8.18
C GLN A 251 21.28 21.28 6.94
N ALA A 252 22.60 21.37 7.06
CA ALA A 252 23.53 21.11 5.97
C ALA A 252 23.47 19.65 5.49
N ARG A 253 23.33 18.71 6.42
CA ARG A 253 23.16 17.28 6.11
C ARG A 253 21.83 17.04 5.39
N MET A 254 20.72 17.58 5.87
CA MET A 254 19.39 17.45 5.23
C MET A 254 19.40 18.05 3.82
N ASN A 255 20.01 19.23 3.64
CA ASN A 255 20.15 19.86 2.33
C ASN A 255 21.00 19.01 1.36
N ARG A 256 22.07 18.37 1.86
CA ARG A 256 22.91 17.47 1.05
C ARG A 256 22.14 16.22 0.64
N GLU A 257 21.35 15.62 1.53
CA GLU A 257 20.52 14.45 1.22
C GLU A 257 19.40 14.80 0.23
N ALA A 258 18.74 15.93 0.40
CA ALA A 258 17.74 16.45 -0.53
C ALA A 258 18.31 16.69 -1.93
N ARG A 259 19.52 17.29 -2.00
CA ARG A 259 20.22 17.53 -3.27
C ARG A 259 20.57 16.21 -3.98
N LYS A 260 21.10 15.22 -3.26
CA LYS A 260 21.38 13.88 -3.81
C LYS A 260 20.13 13.18 -4.30
N ALA A 261 19.00 13.32 -3.60
CA ALA A 261 17.73 12.75 -4.01
C ALA A 261 17.24 13.42 -5.31
N ALA A 262 17.32 14.75 -5.39
CA ALA A 262 16.97 15.49 -6.60
C ALA A 262 17.84 15.11 -7.82
N GLU A 263 19.15 14.97 -7.61
CA GLU A 263 20.08 14.52 -8.66
C GLU A 263 19.77 13.11 -9.17
N ARG A 264 19.40 12.18 -8.27
CA ARG A 264 18.95 10.83 -8.66
C ARG A 264 17.67 10.86 -9.48
N MET A 265 16.70 11.65 -9.07
CA MET A 265 15.44 11.81 -9.80
C MET A 265 15.67 12.43 -11.19
N ALA A 266 16.53 13.46 -11.28
CA ALA A 266 16.87 14.08 -12.55
C ALA A 266 17.57 13.10 -13.52
N ARG A 267 18.47 12.25 -13.01
CA ARG A 267 19.10 11.19 -13.80
C ARG A 267 18.08 10.18 -14.31
N GLN A 268 17.19 9.70 -13.46
CA GLN A 268 16.13 8.77 -13.86
C GLN A 268 15.20 9.37 -14.93
N GLN A 269 14.84 10.65 -14.79
CA GLN A 269 14.05 11.34 -15.80
C GLN A 269 14.79 11.49 -17.13
N ALA A 270 16.08 11.83 -17.09
CA ALA A 270 16.91 11.93 -18.27
C ALA A 270 17.08 10.58 -19.00
N GLU A 271 17.27 9.49 -18.25
CA GLU A 271 17.33 8.14 -18.80
C GLU A 271 15.99 7.72 -19.44
N GLN A 272 14.88 7.98 -18.78
CA GLN A 272 13.54 7.69 -19.32
C GLN A 272 13.25 8.51 -20.59
N SER A 273 13.59 9.80 -20.60
CA SER A 273 13.39 10.64 -21.77
C SER A 273 14.30 10.23 -22.95
N SER A 274 15.54 9.82 -22.66
CA SER A 274 16.45 9.28 -23.67
C SER A 274 15.95 7.97 -24.27
N GLN A 275 15.44 7.06 -23.44
CA GLN A 275 14.85 5.79 -23.91
C GLN A 275 13.60 6.05 -24.76
N ALA A 276 12.71 6.95 -24.33
CA ALA A 276 11.51 7.31 -25.09
C ALA A 276 11.87 7.97 -26.45
N ALA A 277 12.90 8.82 -26.47
CA ALA A 277 13.39 9.44 -27.70
C ALA A 277 14.01 8.39 -28.66
N ALA A 278 14.79 7.45 -28.12
CA ALA A 278 15.38 6.37 -28.92
C ALA A 278 14.32 5.44 -29.51
N GLU A 279 13.28 5.10 -28.71
CA GLU A 279 12.15 4.30 -29.17
C GLU A 279 11.34 5.02 -30.25
N SER A 280 11.04 6.30 -30.04
CA SER A 280 10.39 7.15 -31.04
C SER A 280 11.18 7.23 -32.35
N ALA A 281 12.51 7.42 -32.30
CA ALA A 281 13.38 7.43 -33.45
C ALA A 281 13.43 6.07 -34.16
N ARG A 282 13.41 4.96 -33.40
CA ARG A 282 13.31 3.60 -33.96
C ARG A 282 12.00 3.40 -34.70
N LEU A 283 10.88 3.79 -34.12
CA LEU A 283 9.56 3.65 -34.73
C LEU A 283 9.46 4.53 -36.02
N ALA A 284 10.01 5.74 -35.98
CA ALA A 284 10.06 6.60 -37.16
C ALA A 284 10.87 5.97 -38.30
N ARG A 285 12.02 5.35 -38.01
CA ARG A 285 12.83 4.64 -39.03
C ARG A 285 12.09 3.43 -39.59
N LEU A 286 11.41 2.65 -38.76
CA LEU A 286 10.60 1.53 -39.24
C LEU A 286 9.43 2.01 -40.11
N GLY A 287 8.77 3.10 -39.75
CA GLY A 287 7.72 3.70 -40.55
C GLY A 287 8.22 4.21 -41.91
N ALA A 288 9.40 4.85 -41.94
CA ALA A 288 10.03 5.28 -43.17
C ALA A 288 10.44 4.11 -44.09
N ALA A 289 10.98 3.02 -43.51
CA ALA A 289 11.34 1.82 -44.27
C ALA A 289 10.12 1.11 -44.87
N LEU A 290 8.98 1.09 -44.13
CA LEU A 290 7.70 0.58 -44.63
C LEU A 290 7.18 1.45 -45.79
N ALA A 291 7.20 2.77 -45.64
CA ALA A 291 6.76 3.71 -46.67
C ALA A 291 7.63 3.64 -47.94
N ALA A 292 8.91 3.35 -47.79
CA ALA A 292 9.85 3.13 -48.90
C ALA A 292 9.77 1.74 -49.54
N GLY A 293 8.90 0.84 -49.02
CA GLY A 293 8.76 -0.52 -49.51
C GLY A 293 9.95 -1.46 -49.19
N VAL A 294 10.84 -1.05 -48.28
CA VAL A 294 12.04 -1.80 -47.88
C VAL A 294 11.66 -2.97 -46.95
N ILE A 295 10.62 -2.81 -46.16
CA ILE A 295 10.07 -3.83 -45.27
C ILE A 295 8.58 -4.03 -45.54
N THR A 296 8.05 -5.22 -45.23
CA THR A 296 6.62 -5.53 -45.34
C THR A 296 5.86 -5.06 -44.11
N GLN A 297 4.52 -4.95 -44.22
CA GLN A 297 3.65 -4.65 -43.08
C GLN A 297 3.82 -5.70 -41.95
N ALA A 298 4.01 -6.95 -42.31
CA ALA A 298 4.24 -8.04 -41.34
C ALA A 298 5.56 -7.86 -40.57
N ASP A 299 6.61 -7.39 -41.25
CA ASP A 299 7.89 -7.07 -40.62
C ASP A 299 7.76 -5.85 -39.70
N TYR A 300 7.07 -4.80 -40.14
CA TYR A 300 6.80 -3.63 -39.32
C TYR A 300 6.09 -4.02 -37.99
N ASP A 301 5.03 -4.85 -38.06
CA ASP A 301 4.25 -5.26 -36.92
C ASP A 301 5.02 -6.20 -35.97
N ARG A 302 6.02 -6.95 -36.50
CA ARG A 302 6.91 -7.80 -35.72
C ARG A 302 7.95 -6.97 -34.93
N TYR A 303 8.42 -5.86 -35.47
CA TYR A 303 9.49 -5.06 -34.87
C TYR A 303 9.00 -3.80 -34.13
N LYS A 304 7.72 -3.51 -34.15
CA LYS A 304 7.05 -2.46 -33.41
C LYS A 304 6.83 -2.87 -31.96
#